data_6b7f5ff66c2394d87cc5dab2ae6051b5
#
_entry.id   6b7f5ff66c2394d87cc5dab2ae6051b5
#
_cell.length_a   1.000
_cell.length_b   1.000
_cell.length_c   1.000
_cell.angle_alpha   90.00
_cell.angle_beta   90.00
_cell.angle_gamma   90.00
#
_symmetry.space_group_name_H-M   'P 1'
#
loop_
_entity.id
_entity.type
_entity.pdbx_description
1 polymer ?
#
loop_
_entity_poly.entity_id
_entity_poly.type
_entity_poly.pdbx_seq_one_letter_code
_entity_poly.pdbx_strand_id
1 'polypeptide(L)'
;VVNLFASLQDHQEIVMGNIIGSNNFNLFIILGLAAIITPLTVQSNTAWKEIPFSLFAVMFVFILLNDRLFTFADESMLKQYDGIFLLFLFALFMFYVYKQLKQDKVTLHLDKKQLSTLKIILYLIFGLAGLIIGGKLVVNNAIKLAKILNISEKIIGITIVSIGTSLPELAT
;
A
#
# COMPACT_ATOMS: atom_id res chain seq x y z
N VAL A 1 -6.83 -4.43 -0.74
CA VAL A 1 -8.20 -4.87 -1.06
C VAL A 1 -8.88 -3.84 -1.95
N VAL A 2 -8.93 -2.54 -1.57
CA VAL A 2 -9.56 -1.46 -2.36
C VAL A 2 -9.03 -1.42 -3.78
N ASN A 3 -7.70 -1.38 -3.96
CA ASN A 3 -7.06 -1.35 -5.27
C ASN A 3 -7.42 -2.56 -6.15
N LEU A 4 -7.52 -3.75 -5.54
CA LEU A 4 -7.93 -4.95 -6.28
C LEU A 4 -9.36 -4.83 -6.81
N PHE A 5 -10.31 -4.35 -5.98
CA PHE A 5 -11.70 -4.14 -6.43
C PHE A 5 -11.82 -3.05 -7.49
N ALA A 6 -11.10 -1.94 -7.31
CA ALA A 6 -11.09 -0.87 -8.31
C ALA A 6 -10.51 -1.35 -9.65
N SER A 7 -9.43 -2.13 -9.61
CA SER A 7 -8.82 -2.72 -10.81
C SER A 7 -9.75 -3.71 -11.51
N LEU A 8 -10.48 -4.56 -10.76
CA LEU A 8 -11.45 -5.52 -11.34
C LEU A 8 -12.69 -4.84 -11.93
N GLN A 9 -12.95 -3.58 -11.59
CA GLN A 9 -14.05 -2.77 -12.11
C GLN A 9 -13.58 -1.75 -13.16
N ASP A 10 -12.36 -1.87 -13.68
CA ASP A 10 -11.71 -0.98 -14.65
C ASP A 10 -11.57 0.50 -14.20
N HIS A 11 -11.60 0.76 -12.87
CA HIS A 11 -11.37 2.09 -12.31
C HIS A 11 -9.88 2.31 -11.99
N GLN A 12 -9.05 2.30 -13.02
CA GLN A 12 -7.58 2.39 -12.93
C GLN A 12 -7.12 3.72 -12.32
N GLU A 13 -7.86 4.82 -12.56
CA GLU A 13 -7.56 6.12 -11.96
C GLU A 13 -7.69 6.11 -10.43
N ILE A 14 -8.68 5.39 -9.89
CA ILE A 14 -8.81 5.21 -8.44
C ILE A 14 -7.63 4.41 -7.89
N VAL A 15 -7.21 3.35 -8.59
CA VAL A 15 -6.05 2.52 -8.17
C VAL A 15 -4.79 3.37 -8.07
N MET A 16 -4.44 4.08 -9.14
CA MET A 16 -3.25 4.93 -9.16
C MET A 16 -3.34 6.07 -8.16
N GLY A 17 -4.51 6.72 -8.08
CA GLY A 17 -4.78 7.77 -7.11
C GLY A 17 -4.60 7.28 -5.67
N ASN A 18 -5.18 6.12 -5.33
CA ASN A 18 -5.07 5.56 -3.99
C ASN A 18 -3.64 5.13 -3.64
N ILE A 19 -2.89 4.53 -4.57
CA ILE A 19 -1.49 4.14 -4.32
C ILE A 19 -0.63 5.37 -4.01
N ILE A 20 -0.72 6.42 -4.82
CA ILE A 20 0.07 7.64 -4.61
C ILE A 20 -0.40 8.39 -3.37
N GLY A 21 -1.71 8.55 -3.22
CA GLY A 21 -2.30 9.31 -2.12
C GLY A 21 -2.08 8.66 -0.75
N SER A 22 -2.26 7.33 -0.63
CA SER A 22 -2.04 6.62 0.64
C SER A 22 -0.56 6.64 1.05
N ASN A 23 0.37 6.51 0.11
CA ASN A 23 1.79 6.65 0.42
C ASN A 23 2.13 8.06 0.94
N ASN A 24 1.61 9.10 0.27
CA ASN A 24 1.81 10.48 0.72
C ASN A 24 1.15 10.76 2.07
N PHE A 25 -0.06 10.24 2.29
CA PHE A 25 -0.75 10.38 3.57
C PHE A 25 0.03 9.69 4.70
N ASN A 26 0.49 8.47 4.49
CA ASN A 26 1.27 7.72 5.47
C ASN A 26 2.60 8.44 5.76
N LEU A 27 3.30 8.93 4.73
CA LEU A 27 4.60 9.56 4.90
C LEU A 27 4.50 10.95 5.53
N PHE A 28 3.60 11.81 5.07
CA PHE A 28 3.55 13.20 5.53
C PHE A 28 2.63 13.39 6.74
N ILE A 29 1.47 12.75 6.77
CA ILE A 29 0.50 12.95 7.85
C ILE A 29 0.77 11.98 9.00
N ILE A 30 0.77 10.67 8.76
CA ILE A 30 0.90 9.70 9.85
C ILE A 30 2.29 9.79 10.49
N LEU A 31 3.34 9.69 9.70
CA LEU A 31 4.71 9.77 10.21
C LEU A 31 5.00 11.16 10.83
N GLY A 32 4.48 12.24 10.20
CA GLY A 32 4.62 13.60 10.72
C GLY A 32 3.94 13.79 12.08
N LEU A 33 2.70 13.33 12.24
CA LEU A 33 1.98 13.38 13.51
C LEU A 33 2.67 12.52 14.58
N ALA A 34 3.08 11.30 14.22
CA ALA A 34 3.80 10.43 15.13
C ALA A 34 5.10 11.09 15.65
N ALA A 35 5.87 11.73 14.76
CA ALA A 35 7.11 12.42 15.13
C ALA A 35 6.89 13.65 16.02
N ILE A 36 5.74 14.34 15.89
CA ILE A 36 5.36 15.45 16.77
C ILE A 36 5.04 14.93 18.18
N ILE A 37 4.36 13.77 18.28
CA ILE A 37 3.96 13.17 19.55
C ILE A 37 5.17 12.54 20.26
N THR A 38 6.01 11.82 19.52
CA THR A 38 7.17 11.12 20.08
C THR A 38 8.33 11.12 19.09
N PRO A 39 9.56 11.46 19.51
CA PRO A 39 10.73 11.37 18.64
C PRO A 39 10.92 9.95 18.09
N LEU A 40 10.98 9.82 16.78
CA LEU A 40 11.14 8.54 16.09
C LEU A 40 12.63 8.25 15.89
N THR A 41 13.10 7.12 16.41
CA THR A 41 14.45 6.63 16.14
C THR A 41 14.43 5.67 14.95
N VAL A 42 15.27 5.93 13.96
CA VAL A 42 15.38 5.10 12.78
C VAL A 42 16.57 4.14 12.95
N GLN A 43 16.32 2.85 12.78
CA GLN A 43 17.38 1.85 12.82
C GLN A 43 18.32 2.01 11.62
N SER A 44 19.61 1.72 11.83
CA SER A 44 20.63 1.86 10.77
C SER A 44 20.31 1.01 9.52
N ASN A 45 19.79 -0.20 9.71
CA ASN A 45 19.38 -1.04 8.57
C ASN A 45 18.26 -0.40 7.76
N THR A 46 17.27 0.19 8.42
CA THR A 46 16.17 0.90 7.75
C THR A 46 16.70 2.10 6.98
N ALA A 47 17.55 2.92 7.59
CA ALA A 47 18.09 4.13 6.96
C ALA A 47 18.97 3.82 5.73
N TRP A 48 19.81 2.79 5.80
CA TRP A 48 20.84 2.53 4.78
C TRP A 48 20.50 1.43 3.78
N LYS A 49 19.47 0.63 4.01
CA LYS A 49 19.06 -0.46 3.12
C LYS A 49 17.60 -0.32 2.66
N GLU A 50 16.65 -0.20 3.60
CA GLU A 50 15.23 -0.25 3.28
C GLU A 50 14.75 1.03 2.58
N ILE A 51 15.16 2.22 3.06
CA ILE A 51 14.80 3.49 2.42
C ILE A 51 15.41 3.60 1.01
N PRO A 52 16.71 3.32 0.77
CA PRO A 52 17.24 3.29 -0.59
C PRO A 52 16.54 2.26 -1.49
N PHE A 53 16.20 1.08 -0.96
CA PHE A 53 15.49 0.07 -1.74
C PHE A 53 14.10 0.54 -2.14
N SER A 54 13.36 1.19 -1.24
CA SER A 54 12.04 1.75 -1.56
C SER A 54 12.14 2.88 -2.58
N LEU A 55 13.17 3.73 -2.49
CA LEU A 55 13.43 4.76 -3.49
C LEU A 55 13.69 4.13 -4.88
N PHE A 56 14.52 3.08 -4.93
CA PHE A 56 14.75 2.33 -6.18
C PHE A 56 13.45 1.77 -6.75
N ALA A 57 12.59 1.20 -5.91
CA ALA A 57 11.30 0.67 -6.35
C ALA A 57 10.41 1.76 -6.96
N VAL A 58 10.34 2.94 -6.32
CA VAL A 58 9.57 4.08 -6.84
C VAL A 58 10.15 4.61 -8.16
N MET A 59 11.48 4.77 -8.25
CA MET A 59 12.13 5.17 -9.50
C MET A 59 11.88 4.16 -10.61
N PHE A 60 11.89 2.88 -10.29
CA PHE A 60 11.64 1.82 -11.26
C PHE A 60 10.19 1.84 -11.77
N VAL A 61 9.21 2.01 -10.88
CA VAL A 61 7.79 2.21 -11.27
C VAL A 61 7.65 3.44 -12.15
N PHE A 62 8.34 4.54 -11.81
CA PHE A 62 8.34 5.76 -12.63
C PHE A 62 8.87 5.50 -14.04
N ILE A 63 9.93 4.73 -14.18
CA ILE A 63 10.49 4.33 -15.48
C ILE A 63 9.48 3.49 -16.28
N LEU A 64 8.87 2.48 -15.65
CA LEU A 64 7.88 1.61 -16.29
C LEU A 64 6.62 2.35 -16.73
N LEU A 65 6.22 3.39 -15.99
CA LEU A 65 5.07 4.24 -16.35
C LEU A 65 5.39 5.23 -17.47
N ASN A 66 6.67 5.47 -17.76
CA ASN A 66 7.10 6.44 -18.77
C ASN A 66 7.72 5.75 -19.99
N ASP A 67 6.97 4.86 -20.63
CA ASP A 67 7.37 4.17 -21.88
C ASP A 67 7.82 5.17 -22.97
N ARG A 68 7.31 6.40 -22.95
CA ARG A 68 7.72 7.50 -23.84
C ARG A 68 9.20 7.86 -23.71
N LEU A 69 9.83 7.66 -22.58
CA LEU A 69 11.25 7.98 -22.38
C LEU A 69 12.17 6.97 -23.09
N PHE A 70 11.69 5.74 -23.30
CA PHE A 70 12.51 4.64 -23.81
C PHE A 70 11.98 4.02 -25.11
N THR A 71 10.69 4.14 -25.35
CA THR A 71 10.02 3.63 -26.56
C THR A 71 9.10 4.72 -27.07
N PHE A 72 9.11 4.99 -28.38
CA PHE A 72 8.23 5.98 -29.03
C PHE A 72 6.75 5.55 -29.01
N ALA A 73 6.29 5.01 -27.87
CA ALA A 73 4.92 4.57 -27.68
C ALA A 73 4.03 5.76 -27.33
N ASP A 74 2.86 5.83 -27.97
CA ASP A 74 1.94 6.96 -27.79
C ASP A 74 1.22 6.98 -26.43
N GLU A 75 1.17 5.87 -25.72
CA GLU A 75 0.48 5.75 -24.44
C GLU A 75 1.37 5.14 -23.35
N SER A 76 1.35 5.80 -22.18
CA SER A 76 2.02 5.30 -20.97
C SER A 76 1.09 4.35 -20.22
N MET A 77 1.34 3.04 -20.27
CA MET A 77 0.52 2.03 -19.61
C MET A 77 1.40 0.97 -18.94
N LEU A 78 1.02 0.56 -17.74
CA LEU A 78 1.59 -0.65 -17.11
C LEU A 78 1.02 -1.88 -17.80
N LYS A 79 1.90 -2.61 -18.47
CA LYS A 79 1.57 -3.88 -19.14
C LYS A 79 1.65 -5.05 -18.16
N GLN A 80 1.07 -6.18 -18.54
CA GLN A 80 1.10 -7.40 -17.71
C GLN A 80 2.53 -7.84 -17.35
N TYR A 81 3.48 -7.66 -18.24
CA TYR A 81 4.90 -7.98 -18.00
C TYR A 81 5.51 -7.12 -16.90
N ASP A 82 5.15 -5.84 -16.85
CA ASP A 82 5.60 -4.92 -15.81
C ASP A 82 5.05 -5.33 -14.45
N GLY A 83 3.79 -5.76 -14.41
CA GLY A 83 3.15 -6.30 -13.21
C GLY A 83 3.84 -7.57 -12.71
N ILE A 84 4.18 -8.51 -13.59
CA ILE A 84 4.91 -9.74 -13.25
C ILE A 84 6.29 -9.39 -12.69
N PHE A 85 6.98 -8.44 -13.32
CA PHE A 85 8.29 -8.00 -12.87
C PHE A 85 8.24 -7.32 -11.50
N LEU A 86 7.25 -6.46 -11.26
CA LEU A 86 7.04 -5.83 -9.93
C LEU A 86 6.74 -6.87 -8.85
N LEU A 87 5.95 -7.91 -9.16
CA LEU A 87 5.71 -9.03 -8.25
C LEU A 87 6.98 -9.83 -7.96
N PHE A 88 7.84 -10.00 -8.95
CA PHE A 88 9.14 -10.65 -8.74
C PHE A 88 10.03 -9.82 -7.81
N LEU A 89 10.11 -8.50 -8.01
CA LEU A 89 10.84 -7.60 -7.10
C LEU A 89 10.28 -7.64 -5.68
N PHE A 90 8.95 -7.68 -5.54
CA PHE A 90 8.30 -7.85 -4.24
C PHE A 90 8.67 -9.18 -3.57
N ALA A 91 8.72 -10.28 -4.32
CA ALA A 91 9.14 -11.58 -3.80
C ALA A 91 10.60 -11.56 -3.31
N LEU A 92 11.49 -10.89 -4.04
CA LEU A 92 12.88 -10.68 -3.62
C LEU A 92 12.96 -9.86 -2.33
N PHE A 93 12.17 -8.79 -2.22
CA PHE A 93 12.10 -8.00 -1.01
C PHE A 93 11.58 -8.82 0.18
N MET A 94 10.53 -9.62 0.00
CA MET A 94 10.03 -10.53 1.03
C MET A 94 11.07 -11.56 1.47
N PHE A 95 11.85 -12.08 0.52
CA PHE A 95 12.96 -12.98 0.84
C PHE A 95 14.04 -12.28 1.66
N TYR A 96 14.39 -11.04 1.32
CA TYR A 96 15.30 -10.21 2.11
C TYR A 96 14.80 -10.02 3.54
N VAL A 97 13.52 -9.60 3.72
CA VAL A 97 12.89 -9.40 5.03
C VAL A 97 12.89 -10.70 5.84
N TYR A 98 12.53 -11.82 5.23
CA TYR A 98 12.56 -13.14 5.87
C TYR A 98 13.97 -13.51 6.38
N LYS A 99 14.99 -13.24 5.58
CA LYS A 99 16.38 -13.49 5.96
C LYS A 99 16.82 -12.60 7.13
N GLN A 100 16.40 -11.34 7.14
CA GLN A 100 16.70 -10.38 8.22
C GLN A 100 16.02 -10.81 9.53
N LEU A 101 14.74 -11.17 9.52
CA LEU A 101 14.01 -11.67 10.69
C LEU A 101 14.68 -12.90 11.31
N LYS A 102 15.33 -13.72 10.50
CA LYS A 102 16.02 -14.93 10.97
C LYS A 102 17.38 -14.61 11.60
N GLN A 103 18.02 -13.49 11.22
CA GLN A 103 19.30 -13.02 11.77
C GLN A 103 19.11 -12.22 13.07
N ASP A 104 18.10 -11.39 13.12
CA ASP A 104 17.72 -10.68 14.34
C ASP A 104 17.01 -11.68 15.27
N LYS A 105 17.76 -12.22 16.24
CA LYS A 105 17.15 -12.94 17.38
C LYS A 105 16.38 -11.91 18.22
N VAL A 106 15.25 -11.45 17.69
CA VAL A 106 14.31 -10.62 18.46
C VAL A 106 13.76 -11.51 19.53
N THR A 107 14.29 -11.38 20.75
CA THR A 107 13.63 -11.87 21.98
C THR A 107 12.39 -11.01 22.17
N LEU A 108 11.36 -11.32 21.39
CA LEU A 108 10.03 -10.80 21.65
C LEU A 108 9.59 -11.42 22.97
N HIS A 109 9.76 -10.69 24.07
CA HIS A 109 9.01 -10.93 25.28
C HIS A 109 7.53 -10.61 24.98
N LEU A 110 6.92 -11.48 24.16
CA LEU A 110 5.48 -11.48 24.02
C LEU A 110 4.92 -12.10 25.30
N ASP A 111 4.25 -11.30 26.11
CA ASP A 111 3.29 -11.81 27.08
C ASP A 111 2.31 -12.69 26.31
N LYS A 112 2.56 -14.00 26.34
CA LYS A 112 1.80 -15.00 25.60
C LYS A 112 0.42 -15.16 26.24
N LYS A 113 -0.51 -14.24 25.98
CA LYS A 113 -1.92 -14.62 25.95
C LYS A 113 -2.09 -15.55 24.77
N GLN A 114 -1.95 -16.86 24.99
CA GLN A 114 -2.17 -17.87 23.95
C GLN A 114 -3.66 -17.85 23.59
N LEU A 115 -3.99 -17.18 22.50
CA LEU A 115 -5.30 -17.31 21.88
C LEU A 115 -5.41 -18.74 21.32
N SER A 116 -6.54 -19.40 21.53
CA SER A 116 -6.83 -20.67 20.88
C SER A 116 -6.72 -20.53 19.36
N THR A 117 -6.12 -21.51 18.69
CA THR A 117 -5.95 -21.55 17.23
C THR A 117 -7.28 -21.29 16.51
N LEU A 118 -8.39 -21.82 17.04
CA LEU A 118 -9.72 -21.59 16.49
C LEU A 118 -10.10 -20.10 16.51
N LYS A 119 -9.81 -19.38 17.62
CA LYS A 119 -10.08 -17.93 17.71
C LYS A 119 -9.24 -17.14 16.70
N ILE A 120 -7.98 -17.51 16.50
CA ILE A 120 -7.10 -16.87 15.51
C ILE A 120 -7.69 -17.06 14.11
N ILE A 121 -8.09 -18.28 13.74
CA ILE A 121 -8.69 -18.56 12.44
C ILE A 121 -9.98 -17.77 12.24
N LEU A 122 -10.86 -17.74 13.25
CA LEU A 122 -12.11 -16.96 13.18
C LEU A 122 -11.84 -15.47 12.99
N TYR A 123 -10.91 -14.87 13.75
CA TYR A 123 -10.54 -13.47 13.59
C TYR A 123 -9.95 -13.17 12.21
N LEU A 124 -9.15 -14.09 11.65
CA LEU A 124 -8.64 -13.96 10.29
C LEU A 124 -9.77 -13.99 9.26
N ILE A 125 -10.70 -14.92 9.36
CA ILE A 125 -11.83 -15.04 8.42
C ILE A 125 -12.74 -13.81 8.51
N PHE A 126 -13.13 -13.40 9.71
CA PHE A 126 -13.99 -12.22 9.89
C PHE A 126 -13.28 -10.92 9.49
N GLY A 127 -12.00 -10.78 9.81
CA GLY A 127 -11.20 -9.64 9.39
C GLY A 127 -11.07 -9.56 7.87
N LEU A 128 -10.78 -10.69 7.21
CA LEU A 128 -10.67 -10.75 5.75
C LEU A 128 -12.04 -10.47 5.08
N ALA A 129 -13.12 -11.03 5.58
CA ALA A 129 -14.46 -10.75 5.09
C ALA A 129 -14.83 -9.26 5.25
N GLY A 130 -14.51 -8.67 6.40
CA GLY A 130 -14.70 -7.23 6.65
C GLY A 130 -13.91 -6.36 5.68
N LEU A 131 -12.64 -6.71 5.41
CA LEU A 131 -11.80 -6.02 4.44
C LEU A 131 -12.37 -6.10 3.00
N ILE A 132 -12.89 -7.27 2.61
CA ILE A 132 -13.48 -7.47 1.28
C ILE A 132 -14.75 -6.62 1.12
N ILE A 133 -15.66 -6.72 2.08
CA ILE A 133 -16.92 -5.95 2.04
C ILE A 133 -16.63 -4.45 2.12
N GLY A 134 -15.79 -4.02 3.06
CA GLY A 134 -15.40 -2.63 3.23
C GLY A 134 -14.72 -2.06 1.98
N GLY A 135 -13.79 -2.78 1.38
CA GLY A 135 -13.11 -2.37 0.15
C GLY A 135 -14.10 -2.16 -1.01
N LYS A 136 -15.05 -3.08 -1.20
CA LYS A 136 -16.09 -2.93 -2.22
C LYS A 136 -16.99 -1.72 -1.97
N LEU A 137 -17.40 -1.48 -0.72
CA LEU A 137 -18.21 -0.32 -0.36
C LEU A 137 -17.46 0.99 -0.61
N VAL A 138 -16.18 1.07 -0.25
CA VAL A 138 -15.35 2.26 -0.48
C VAL A 138 -15.27 2.59 -1.96
N VAL A 139 -14.94 1.63 -2.82
CA VAL A 139 -14.83 1.85 -4.28
C VAL A 139 -16.17 2.31 -4.86
N ASN A 140 -17.25 1.60 -4.57
CA ASN A 140 -18.56 1.93 -5.12
C ASN A 140 -19.03 3.34 -4.71
N ASN A 141 -18.79 3.74 -3.46
CA ASN A 141 -19.18 5.07 -3.00
C ASN A 141 -18.23 6.16 -3.51
N ALA A 142 -16.93 5.86 -3.67
CA ALA A 142 -15.99 6.79 -4.28
C ALA A 142 -16.37 7.13 -5.72
N ILE A 143 -16.74 6.14 -6.53
CA ILE A 143 -17.22 6.35 -7.91
C ILE A 143 -18.49 7.18 -7.94
N LYS A 144 -19.46 6.88 -7.06
CA LYS A 144 -20.71 7.68 -6.96
C LYS A 144 -20.38 9.13 -6.60
N LEU A 145 -19.49 9.34 -5.63
CA LEU A 145 -19.10 10.67 -5.18
C LEU A 145 -18.39 11.45 -6.29
N ALA A 146 -17.50 10.82 -7.04
CA ALA A 146 -16.83 11.42 -8.19
C ALA A 146 -17.86 11.94 -9.21
N LYS A 147 -18.88 11.13 -9.53
CA LYS A 147 -19.96 11.50 -10.44
C LYS A 147 -20.81 12.66 -9.92
N ILE A 148 -21.20 12.64 -8.63
CA ILE A 148 -22.01 13.69 -8.02
C ILE A 148 -21.27 15.03 -7.99
N LEU A 149 -19.98 15.01 -7.65
CA LEU A 149 -19.15 16.21 -7.55
C LEU A 149 -18.59 16.67 -8.91
N ASN A 150 -18.82 15.88 -9.97
CA ASN A 150 -18.27 16.13 -11.31
C ASN A 150 -16.75 16.33 -11.31
N ILE A 151 -16.03 15.50 -10.54
CA ILE A 151 -14.58 15.48 -10.43
C ILE A 151 -14.03 14.13 -10.90
N SER A 152 -12.74 14.10 -11.30
CA SER A 152 -12.14 12.87 -11.79
C SER A 152 -12.01 11.82 -10.67
N GLU A 153 -12.11 10.55 -11.05
CA GLU A 153 -11.90 9.42 -10.16
C GLU A 153 -10.48 9.42 -9.55
N LYS A 154 -9.51 9.96 -10.28
CA LYS A 154 -8.15 10.15 -9.80
C LYS A 154 -8.08 11.07 -8.58
N ILE A 155 -8.80 12.20 -8.58
CA ILE A 155 -8.84 13.13 -7.44
C ILE A 155 -9.46 12.46 -6.22
N ILE A 156 -10.57 11.74 -6.40
CA ILE A 156 -11.19 10.98 -5.33
C ILE A 156 -10.25 9.89 -4.80
N GLY A 157 -9.54 9.21 -5.69
CA GLY A 157 -8.54 8.19 -5.34
C GLY A 157 -7.43 8.77 -4.46
N ILE A 158 -6.82 9.89 -4.88
CA ILE A 158 -5.73 10.55 -4.16
C ILE A 158 -6.17 11.11 -2.80
N THR A 159 -7.42 11.53 -2.67
CA THR A 159 -7.92 12.21 -1.46
C THR A 159 -8.72 11.25 -0.58
N ILE A 160 -10.01 11.10 -0.84
CA ILE A 160 -10.96 10.42 0.05
C ILE A 160 -10.64 8.94 0.21
N VAL A 161 -10.33 8.24 -0.90
CA VAL A 161 -10.02 6.81 -0.84
C VAL A 161 -8.71 6.57 -0.10
N SER A 162 -7.70 7.38 -0.39
CA SER A 162 -6.37 7.27 0.24
C SER A 162 -6.41 7.53 1.74
N ILE A 163 -7.11 8.58 2.17
CA ILE A 163 -7.31 8.86 3.60
C ILE A 163 -8.04 7.68 4.25
N GLY A 164 -9.16 7.25 3.66
CA GLY A 164 -9.97 6.16 4.20
C GLY A 164 -9.22 4.82 4.33
N THR A 165 -8.38 4.49 3.35
CA THR A 165 -7.58 3.27 3.38
C THR A 165 -6.38 3.34 4.33
N SER A 166 -5.94 4.55 4.73
CA SER A 166 -4.83 4.75 5.65
C SER A 166 -5.27 5.09 7.09
N LEU A 167 -6.59 5.16 7.36
CA LEU A 167 -7.08 5.36 8.74
C LEU A 167 -6.68 4.24 9.72
N PRO A 168 -6.66 2.96 9.33
CA PRO A 168 -6.18 1.89 10.21
C PRO A 168 -4.73 2.10 10.67
N GLU A 169 -3.86 2.56 9.76
CA GLU A 169 -2.45 2.85 10.05
C GLU A 169 -2.29 4.04 11.01
N LEU A 170 -3.20 5.03 10.93
CA LEU A 170 -3.22 6.16 11.86
C LEU A 170 -3.64 5.73 13.27
N ALA A 171 -4.46 4.67 13.39
CA ALA A 171 -4.98 4.18 14.67
C ALA A 171 -4.04 3.21 15.40
N THR A 172 -2.97 2.74 14.76
CA THR A 172 -1.98 1.79 15.32
C THR A 172 -0.70 2.48 15.75
#